data_3b818a2a4744b3114e13bb44cd356c0c
#
_entry.id   3b818a2a4744b3114e13bb44cd356c0c
#
_cell.length_a   1.000
_cell.length_b   1.000
_cell.length_c   1.000
_cell.angle_alpha   90.00
_cell.angle_beta   90.00
_cell.angle_gamma   90.00
#
_symmetry.space_group_name_H-M   'P 1'
#
loop_
_entity.id
_entity.type
_entity.pdbx_description
1 polymer ?
#
loop_
_entity_poly.entity_id
_entity_poly.type
_entity_poly.pdbx_seq_one_letter_code
_entity_poly.pdbx_strand_id
1 'polypeptide(L)'
;VGFLDSAVHLNKISKETLTALMTSARKHNGLAQRAAKLQARAMGKERLSPWDSRAPAPRFDAGVSEQLMTFEEAVELIDDAFSEIDKSMGEFVRKMAKNGWIEGTTSSKKRPGAYCTSFSKSRTPRVYMTYSGSTSDVITLAHELGHALHFWVMRDLPESQRRYGMSLAETASTLGETAVRNALLDKSAGDTEKLNIMWEELSAFTTFLLNIPTRFEFEKRLYELRAEKPLRPDELRQIMCDSWVEWYGDSISEPDPMFWASKLHFYISGLSFYNFPYLFGYLFSLGVYRKRHELGHEFYPKYCDLLRDTGRMTAEDLADQHLGSDIRDETFWDEVINSMGPRIDAYENLLSRTNP
;
A
#
# COMPACT_ATOMS: atom_id res chain seq x y z
N VAL A 1 -30.43 -5.94 -4.45
CA VAL A 1 -28.97 -6.06 -4.24
C VAL A 1 -28.35 -4.79 -4.80
N GLY A 2 -27.63 -4.04 -3.96
CA GLY A 2 -26.95 -2.83 -4.40
C GLY A 2 -25.66 -3.17 -5.18
N PHE A 3 -25.17 -2.24 -5.99
CA PHE A 3 -23.96 -2.46 -6.81
C PHE A 3 -22.66 -2.67 -5.99
N LEU A 4 -22.64 -2.23 -4.72
CA LEU A 4 -21.52 -2.46 -3.80
C LEU A 4 -21.60 -3.82 -3.06
N ASP A 5 -22.76 -4.49 -3.03
CA ASP A 5 -22.97 -5.68 -2.21
C ASP A 5 -21.99 -6.81 -2.54
N SER A 6 -21.75 -7.04 -3.84
CA SER A 6 -20.79 -8.07 -4.28
C SER A 6 -19.36 -7.73 -3.85
N ALA A 7 -18.95 -6.47 -3.99
CA ALA A 7 -17.62 -6.03 -3.67
C ALA A 7 -17.32 -6.14 -2.16
N VAL A 8 -18.22 -5.67 -1.30
CA VAL A 8 -18.05 -5.77 0.17
C VAL A 8 -18.09 -7.23 0.64
N HIS A 9 -18.97 -8.05 0.06
CA HIS A 9 -19.04 -9.49 0.38
C HIS A 9 -17.74 -10.23 0.02
N LEU A 10 -17.20 -10.00 -1.19
CA LEU A 10 -15.95 -10.63 -1.63
C LEU A 10 -14.75 -10.21 -0.77
N ASN A 11 -14.81 -9.01 -0.22
CA ASN A 11 -13.76 -8.46 0.65
C ASN A 11 -13.99 -8.77 2.14
N LYS A 12 -15.08 -9.47 2.49
CA LYS A 12 -15.42 -9.84 3.86
C LYS A 12 -15.48 -8.64 4.81
N ILE A 13 -16.03 -7.52 4.33
CA ILE A 13 -16.30 -6.32 5.11
C ILE A 13 -17.78 -5.95 5.03
N SER A 14 -18.24 -5.12 5.96
CA SER A 14 -19.59 -4.53 5.94
C SER A 14 -19.61 -3.21 5.13
N LYS A 15 -20.81 -2.74 4.78
CA LYS A 15 -20.96 -1.40 4.19
C LYS A 15 -20.64 -0.29 5.18
N GLU A 16 -20.91 -0.52 6.44
CA GLU A 16 -20.59 0.38 7.55
C GLU A 16 -19.10 0.61 7.62
N THR A 17 -18.30 -0.46 7.55
CA THR A 17 -16.83 -0.39 7.51
C THR A 17 -16.33 0.37 6.28
N LEU A 18 -16.88 0.08 5.09
CA LEU A 18 -16.50 0.82 3.89
C LEU A 18 -16.86 2.31 4.00
N THR A 19 -18.03 2.62 4.59
CA THR A 19 -18.46 4.01 4.80
C THR A 19 -17.52 4.72 5.77
N ALA A 20 -17.20 4.13 6.92
CA ALA A 20 -16.28 4.69 7.90
C ALA A 20 -14.90 4.96 7.28
N LEU A 21 -14.35 3.98 6.54
CA LEU A 21 -13.09 4.11 5.83
C LEU A 21 -13.08 5.31 4.86
N MET A 22 -14.10 5.41 3.99
CA MET A 22 -14.17 6.47 2.98
C MET A 22 -14.46 7.84 3.60
N THR A 23 -15.27 7.90 4.66
CA THR A 23 -15.54 9.14 5.42
C THR A 23 -14.27 9.67 6.08
N SER A 24 -13.53 8.81 6.77
CA SER A 24 -12.24 9.17 7.39
C SER A 24 -11.22 9.59 6.35
N ALA A 25 -11.08 8.86 5.25
CA ALA A 25 -10.19 9.23 4.16
C ALA A 25 -10.55 10.63 3.60
N ARG A 26 -11.85 10.94 3.49
CA ARG A 26 -12.32 12.25 3.03
C ARG A 26 -12.04 13.35 4.05
N LYS A 27 -12.32 13.12 5.31
CA LYS A 27 -12.09 14.04 6.43
C LYS A 27 -10.62 14.48 6.54
N HIS A 28 -9.72 13.55 6.25
CA HIS A 28 -8.27 13.76 6.38
C HIS A 28 -7.54 13.89 5.03
N ASN A 29 -8.23 14.04 3.90
CA ASN A 29 -7.59 14.13 2.59
C ASN A 29 -6.62 15.33 2.49
N GLY A 30 -6.82 16.37 3.29
CA GLY A 30 -5.91 17.52 3.39
C GLY A 30 -4.47 17.14 3.76
N LEU A 31 -4.26 16.08 4.56
CA LEU A 31 -2.91 15.57 4.84
C LEU A 31 -2.26 15.00 3.57
N ALA A 32 -3.00 14.24 2.79
CA ALA A 32 -2.47 13.68 1.54
C ALA A 32 -2.29 14.74 0.45
N GLN A 33 -3.16 15.76 0.41
CA GLN A 33 -2.97 16.94 -0.46
C GLN A 33 -1.72 17.73 -0.08
N ARG A 34 -1.43 17.88 1.23
CA ARG A 34 -0.18 18.50 1.70
C ARG A 34 1.03 17.67 1.26
N ALA A 35 1.00 16.35 1.40
CA ALA A 35 2.06 15.47 0.92
C ALA A 35 2.27 15.61 -0.59
N ALA A 36 1.21 15.67 -1.39
CA ALA A 36 1.28 15.90 -2.82
C ALA A 36 1.90 17.28 -3.18
N LYS A 37 1.56 18.33 -2.44
CA LYS A 37 2.18 19.66 -2.61
C LYS A 37 3.68 19.66 -2.26
N LEU A 38 4.07 18.92 -1.23
CA LEU A 38 5.49 18.76 -0.89
C LEU A 38 6.26 17.99 -1.97
N GLN A 39 5.64 16.97 -2.57
CA GLN A 39 6.21 16.27 -3.73
C GLN A 39 6.34 17.20 -4.94
N ALA A 40 5.33 18.04 -5.23
CA ALA A 40 5.41 19.05 -6.28
C ALA A 40 6.57 20.02 -6.02
N ARG A 41 6.68 20.54 -4.80
CA ARG A 41 7.78 21.44 -4.38
C ARG A 41 9.15 20.78 -4.56
N ALA A 42 9.30 19.52 -4.18
CA ALA A 42 10.53 18.75 -4.39
C ALA A 42 10.91 18.63 -5.86
N MET A 43 9.94 18.59 -6.76
CA MET A 43 10.13 18.57 -8.22
C MET A 43 10.28 19.98 -8.83
N GLY A 44 10.31 21.04 -8.03
CA GLY A 44 10.35 22.42 -8.50
C GLY A 44 9.06 22.89 -9.19
N LYS A 45 7.91 22.29 -8.84
CA LYS A 45 6.59 22.58 -9.37
C LYS A 45 5.69 23.19 -8.30
N GLU A 46 4.71 23.99 -8.72
CA GLU A 46 3.66 24.51 -7.83
C GLU A 46 2.66 23.40 -7.45
N ARG A 47 2.31 22.56 -8.43
CA ARG A 47 1.33 21.47 -8.30
C ARG A 47 1.80 20.25 -9.09
N LEU A 48 1.37 19.06 -8.65
CA LEU A 48 1.61 17.84 -9.42
C LEU A 48 0.74 17.81 -10.68
N SER A 49 1.27 17.27 -11.76
CA SER A 49 0.47 16.82 -12.89
C SER A 49 0.06 15.34 -12.70
N PRO A 50 -1.02 14.85 -13.34
CA PRO A 50 -1.46 13.45 -13.17
C PRO A 50 -0.37 12.41 -13.43
N TRP A 51 0.52 12.68 -14.39
CA TRP A 51 1.65 11.80 -14.74
C TRP A 51 2.81 11.85 -13.75
N ASP A 52 2.91 12.87 -12.90
CA ASP A 52 3.94 12.98 -11.86
C ASP A 52 3.71 11.99 -10.71
N SER A 53 2.49 11.48 -10.55
CA SER A 53 2.12 10.57 -9.46
C SER A 53 2.91 9.25 -9.41
N ARG A 54 3.70 8.97 -10.44
CA ARG A 54 4.58 7.79 -10.54
C ARG A 54 6.02 8.18 -10.83
N ALA A 55 6.36 9.45 -10.73
CA ALA A 55 7.73 9.88 -10.91
C ALA A 55 8.60 9.35 -9.76
N PRO A 56 9.82 8.91 -10.05
CA PRO A 56 10.79 8.60 -9.01
C PRO A 56 11.13 9.87 -8.22
N ALA A 57 11.75 9.71 -7.05
CA ALA A 57 12.26 10.83 -6.28
C ALA A 57 13.13 11.74 -7.17
N PRO A 58 12.98 13.07 -7.08
CA PRO A 58 13.85 13.98 -7.80
C PRO A 58 15.28 13.85 -7.24
N ARG A 59 16.28 14.19 -8.05
CA ARG A 59 17.66 14.20 -7.60
C ARG A 59 17.86 15.41 -6.67
N PHE A 60 17.92 15.16 -5.38
CA PHE A 60 18.18 16.19 -4.36
C PHE A 60 19.64 16.64 -4.31
N ASP A 61 20.56 15.83 -4.86
CA ASP A 61 21.99 16.16 -5.03
C ASP A 61 22.44 15.70 -6.41
N ALA A 62 22.89 16.66 -7.23
CA ALA A 62 23.33 16.39 -8.60
C ALA A 62 24.65 15.59 -8.66
N GLY A 63 25.38 15.49 -7.54
CA GLY A 63 26.70 14.84 -7.46
C GLY A 63 26.67 13.38 -6.95
N VAL A 64 25.56 12.92 -6.40
CA VAL A 64 25.44 11.58 -5.83
C VAL A 64 24.64 10.67 -6.78
N SER A 65 25.29 9.62 -7.31
CA SER A 65 24.55 8.54 -7.96
C SER A 65 23.80 7.72 -6.91
N GLU A 66 22.56 7.29 -7.19
CA GLU A 66 21.85 6.34 -6.35
C GLU A 66 22.76 5.10 -6.15
N GLN A 67 23.07 4.78 -4.91
CA GLN A 67 23.84 3.60 -4.61
C GLN A 67 22.92 2.39 -4.75
N LEU A 68 23.15 1.61 -5.81
CA LEU A 68 22.39 0.39 -6.05
C LEU A 68 22.82 -0.67 -5.01
N MET A 69 21.83 -1.32 -4.42
CA MET A 69 22.02 -2.41 -3.47
C MET A 69 22.00 -3.76 -4.21
N THR A 70 22.95 -4.62 -3.93
CA THR A 70 22.91 -5.99 -4.47
C THR A 70 21.71 -6.76 -3.92
N PHE A 71 21.34 -7.85 -4.58
CA PHE A 71 20.22 -8.67 -4.10
C PHE A 71 20.50 -9.27 -2.72
N GLU A 72 21.73 -9.69 -2.48
CA GLU A 72 22.20 -10.26 -1.22
C GLU A 72 22.13 -9.23 -0.09
N GLU A 73 22.59 -8.00 -0.32
CA GLU A 73 22.50 -6.89 0.64
C GLU A 73 21.05 -6.53 0.95
N ALA A 74 20.16 -6.57 -0.05
CA ALA A 74 18.72 -6.34 0.15
C ALA A 74 18.08 -7.43 1.01
N VAL A 75 18.42 -8.69 0.77
CA VAL A 75 17.95 -9.82 1.59
C VAL A 75 18.43 -9.68 3.03
N GLU A 76 19.69 -9.30 3.25
CA GLU A 76 20.26 -9.07 4.58
C GLU A 76 19.58 -7.91 5.30
N LEU A 77 19.35 -6.79 4.60
CA LEU A 77 18.62 -5.65 5.15
C LEU A 77 17.20 -6.01 5.57
N ILE A 78 16.48 -6.78 4.74
CA ILE A 78 15.10 -7.21 5.04
C ILE A 78 15.09 -8.23 6.18
N ASP A 79 16.05 -9.13 6.23
CA ASP A 79 16.25 -10.06 7.36
C ASP A 79 16.41 -9.29 8.67
N ASP A 80 17.33 -8.31 8.71
CA ASP A 80 17.55 -7.45 9.86
C ASP A 80 16.26 -6.74 10.29
N ALA A 81 15.59 -6.06 9.34
CA ALA A 81 14.38 -5.31 9.61
C ALA A 81 13.22 -6.20 10.13
N PHE A 82 13.09 -7.40 9.58
CA PHE A 82 12.09 -8.37 10.03
C PHE A 82 12.48 -8.98 11.38
N SER A 83 13.77 -9.21 11.62
CA SER A 83 14.28 -9.73 12.89
C SER A 83 14.13 -8.75 14.05
N GLU A 84 14.05 -7.44 13.80
CA GLU A 84 13.70 -6.44 14.81
C GLU A 84 12.26 -6.56 15.31
N ILE A 85 11.36 -7.13 14.48
CA ILE A 85 9.99 -7.45 14.90
C ILE A 85 10.00 -8.77 15.66
N ASP A 86 10.54 -9.82 15.04
CA ASP A 86 10.76 -11.13 15.64
C ASP A 86 11.78 -11.94 14.85
N LYS A 87 12.66 -12.67 15.56
CA LYS A 87 13.71 -13.51 14.95
C LYS A 87 13.16 -14.51 13.94
N SER A 88 11.95 -15.03 14.16
CA SER A 88 11.30 -15.99 13.26
C SER A 88 10.94 -15.36 11.91
N MET A 89 10.67 -14.05 11.86
CA MET A 89 10.43 -13.35 10.60
C MET A 89 11.69 -13.27 9.77
N GLY A 90 12.84 -12.90 10.37
CA GLY A 90 14.11 -12.89 9.67
C GLY A 90 14.56 -14.30 9.23
N GLU A 91 14.37 -15.32 10.09
CA GLU A 91 14.62 -16.72 9.71
C GLU A 91 13.80 -17.15 8.49
N PHE A 92 12.58 -16.64 8.36
CA PHE A 92 11.76 -16.89 7.19
C PHE A 92 12.35 -16.26 5.92
N VAL A 93 12.87 -15.02 6.00
CA VAL A 93 13.53 -14.33 4.86
C VAL A 93 14.75 -15.14 4.40
N ARG A 94 15.63 -15.55 5.34
CA ARG A 94 16.79 -16.42 5.05
C ARG A 94 16.37 -17.73 4.40
N LYS A 95 15.27 -18.34 4.88
CA LYS A 95 14.72 -19.56 4.30
C LYS A 95 14.28 -19.36 2.86
N MET A 96 13.59 -18.26 2.55
CA MET A 96 13.16 -17.92 1.20
C MET A 96 14.34 -17.81 0.23
N ALA A 97 15.37 -17.07 0.64
CA ALA A 97 16.60 -16.90 -0.15
C ALA A 97 17.37 -18.21 -0.33
N LYS A 98 17.66 -18.92 0.78
CA LYS A 98 18.42 -20.18 0.76
C LYS A 98 17.81 -21.26 -0.10
N ASN A 99 16.47 -21.35 -0.15
CA ASN A 99 15.78 -22.36 -0.95
C ASN A 99 15.57 -21.94 -2.41
N GLY A 100 16.04 -20.77 -2.84
CA GLY A 100 15.80 -20.26 -4.19
C GLY A 100 14.31 -20.01 -4.46
N TRP A 101 13.57 -19.57 -3.45
CA TRP A 101 12.14 -19.27 -3.57
C TRP A 101 11.86 -17.85 -4.01
N ILE A 102 12.90 -17.08 -4.31
CA ILE A 102 12.84 -15.72 -4.84
C ILE A 102 13.54 -15.72 -6.19
N GLU A 103 12.80 -15.37 -7.26
CA GLU A 103 13.33 -15.17 -8.60
C GLU A 103 13.45 -13.66 -8.85
N GLY A 104 14.66 -13.11 -8.65
CA GLY A 104 14.97 -11.68 -8.77
C GLY A 104 15.75 -11.28 -10.03
N THR A 105 16.17 -12.25 -10.85
CA THR A 105 17.08 -11.99 -11.98
C THR A 105 16.47 -11.03 -13.02
N THR A 106 17.25 -10.07 -13.51
CA THR A 106 16.86 -9.21 -14.65
C THR A 106 17.06 -9.94 -15.97
N SER A 107 16.10 -9.80 -16.89
CA SER A 107 16.18 -10.37 -18.23
C SER A 107 15.30 -9.59 -19.21
N SER A 108 15.76 -9.41 -20.44
CA SER A 108 14.98 -8.77 -21.53
C SER A 108 13.72 -9.56 -21.92
N LYS A 109 13.62 -10.83 -21.52
CA LYS A 109 12.44 -11.69 -21.76
C LYS A 109 11.47 -11.70 -20.58
N LYS A 110 11.81 -11.04 -19.48
CA LYS A 110 11.04 -11.01 -18.26
C LYS A 110 10.15 -9.76 -18.24
N ARG A 111 8.88 -9.92 -17.89
CA ARG A 111 7.99 -8.77 -17.72
C ARG A 111 8.38 -8.02 -16.44
N PRO A 112 8.41 -6.67 -16.47
CA PRO A 112 8.60 -5.87 -15.26
C PRO A 112 7.48 -6.13 -14.24
N GLY A 113 7.81 -5.93 -12.96
CA GLY A 113 6.87 -6.07 -11.84
C GLY A 113 7.29 -7.16 -10.88
N ALA A 114 6.48 -7.32 -9.84
CA ALA A 114 6.66 -8.32 -8.80
C ALA A 114 5.33 -8.97 -8.45
N TYR A 115 5.37 -10.19 -7.96
CA TYR A 115 4.23 -10.87 -7.35
C TYR A 115 4.70 -12.03 -6.47
N CYS A 116 3.90 -12.32 -5.46
CA CYS A 116 4.01 -13.54 -4.68
C CYS A 116 2.93 -14.54 -5.11
N THR A 117 3.30 -15.80 -5.22
CA THR A 117 2.38 -16.91 -5.45
C THR A 117 2.68 -18.08 -4.51
N SER A 118 1.78 -19.04 -4.45
CA SER A 118 1.93 -20.20 -3.57
C SER A 118 1.62 -21.50 -4.29
N PHE A 119 2.33 -22.56 -3.90
CA PHE A 119 2.11 -23.89 -4.41
C PHE A 119 1.39 -24.75 -3.36
N SER A 120 0.12 -25.06 -3.60
CA SER A 120 -0.72 -25.78 -2.64
C SER A 120 -0.17 -27.16 -2.28
N LYS A 121 0.43 -27.90 -3.24
CA LYS A 121 0.99 -29.23 -3.01
C LYS A 121 2.21 -29.21 -2.09
N SER A 122 3.16 -28.33 -2.33
CA SER A 122 4.38 -28.20 -1.51
C SER A 122 4.18 -27.31 -0.29
N ARG A 123 3.07 -26.57 -0.23
CA ARG A 123 2.77 -25.58 0.81
C ARG A 123 3.89 -24.55 1.00
N THR A 124 4.44 -24.09 -0.12
CA THR A 124 5.56 -23.13 -0.15
C THR A 124 5.23 -21.92 -1.02
N PRO A 125 5.61 -20.72 -0.60
CA PRO A 125 5.46 -19.50 -1.41
C PRO A 125 6.59 -19.40 -2.44
N ARG A 126 6.39 -18.54 -3.44
CA ARG A 126 7.41 -18.10 -4.40
C ARG A 126 7.22 -16.63 -4.69
N VAL A 127 8.32 -15.92 -4.72
CA VAL A 127 8.38 -14.52 -5.13
C VAL A 127 9.03 -14.42 -6.50
N TYR A 128 8.41 -13.68 -7.37
CA TYR A 128 8.93 -13.28 -8.67
C TYR A 128 9.01 -11.78 -8.72
N MET A 129 10.16 -11.25 -9.14
CA MET A 129 10.34 -9.82 -9.38
C MET A 129 11.45 -9.56 -10.41
N THR A 130 11.52 -8.34 -10.92
CA THR A 130 12.70 -7.84 -11.65
C THR A 130 13.42 -6.91 -10.71
N TYR A 131 14.55 -7.36 -10.16
CA TYR A 131 15.34 -6.61 -9.18
C TYR A 131 16.51 -5.89 -9.87
N SER A 132 16.57 -4.58 -9.79
CA SER A 132 17.61 -3.73 -10.39
C SER A 132 18.49 -3.02 -9.35
N GLY A 133 18.15 -3.13 -8.07
CA GLY A 133 18.95 -2.61 -6.96
C GLY A 133 18.52 -1.27 -6.41
N SER A 134 17.44 -0.68 -6.92
CA SER A 134 16.92 0.59 -6.39
C SER A 134 16.28 0.42 -5.01
N THR A 135 16.19 1.53 -4.24
CA THR A 135 15.46 1.55 -2.97
C THR A 135 14.02 1.07 -3.13
N SER A 136 13.37 1.42 -4.24
CA SER A 136 12.01 0.95 -4.58
C SER A 136 11.98 -0.56 -4.78
N ASP A 137 13.00 -1.18 -5.38
CA ASP A 137 13.08 -2.64 -5.54
C ASP A 137 13.24 -3.35 -4.20
N VAL A 138 14.02 -2.79 -3.27
CA VAL A 138 14.18 -3.33 -1.92
C VAL A 138 12.84 -3.32 -1.16
N ILE A 139 12.11 -2.21 -1.23
CA ILE A 139 10.78 -2.08 -0.63
C ILE A 139 9.80 -3.07 -1.28
N THR A 140 9.85 -3.20 -2.62
CA THR A 140 9.03 -4.17 -3.36
C THR A 140 9.36 -5.61 -2.95
N LEU A 141 10.62 -5.96 -2.77
CA LEU A 141 11.02 -7.29 -2.27
C LEU A 141 10.45 -7.55 -0.87
N ALA A 142 10.50 -6.56 0.02
CA ALA A 142 9.91 -6.66 1.36
C ALA A 142 8.39 -6.85 1.31
N HIS A 143 7.71 -6.17 0.37
CA HIS A 143 6.28 -6.34 0.09
C HIS A 143 5.96 -7.78 -0.27
N GLU A 144 6.64 -8.34 -1.27
CA GLU A 144 6.40 -9.71 -1.72
C GLU A 144 6.76 -10.76 -0.66
N LEU A 145 7.80 -10.49 0.14
CA LEU A 145 8.15 -11.33 1.28
C LEU A 145 7.10 -11.26 2.41
N GLY A 146 6.42 -10.12 2.56
CA GLY A 146 5.26 -9.99 3.44
C GLY A 146 4.11 -10.91 3.01
N HIS A 147 3.75 -10.92 1.72
CA HIS A 147 2.77 -11.89 1.18
C HIS A 147 3.22 -13.34 1.39
N ALA A 148 4.50 -13.61 1.14
CA ALA A 148 5.06 -14.94 1.35
C ALA A 148 4.98 -15.36 2.82
N LEU A 149 5.24 -14.46 3.77
CA LEU A 149 5.09 -14.70 5.20
C LEU A 149 3.63 -14.98 5.58
N HIS A 150 2.67 -14.21 5.06
CA HIS A 150 1.25 -14.43 5.28
C HIS A 150 0.85 -15.86 4.89
N PHE A 151 1.21 -16.25 3.67
CA PHE A 151 0.99 -17.63 3.22
C PHE A 151 1.70 -18.65 4.11
N TRP A 152 2.95 -18.39 4.50
CA TRP A 152 3.76 -19.28 5.32
C TRP A 152 3.14 -19.53 6.70
N VAL A 153 2.60 -18.49 7.33
CA VAL A 153 1.91 -18.57 8.62
C VAL A 153 0.64 -19.42 8.53
N MET A 154 -0.05 -19.37 7.38
CA MET A 154 -1.30 -20.11 7.14
C MET A 154 -1.10 -21.50 6.50
N ARG A 155 0.13 -21.93 6.18
CA ARG A 155 0.42 -23.10 5.32
C ARG A 155 -0.12 -24.44 5.81
N ASP A 156 -0.31 -24.60 7.10
CA ASP A 156 -0.84 -25.81 7.76
C ASP A 156 -2.37 -25.84 7.80
N LEU A 157 -3.02 -24.70 7.57
CA LEU A 157 -4.48 -24.61 7.54
C LEU A 157 -5.08 -25.31 6.30
N PRO A 158 -6.32 -25.79 6.39
CA PRO A 158 -7.06 -26.26 5.21
C PRO A 158 -7.18 -25.18 4.14
N GLU A 159 -7.22 -25.58 2.87
CA GLU A 159 -7.32 -24.65 1.72
C GLU A 159 -8.50 -23.67 1.84
N SER A 160 -9.65 -24.16 2.32
CA SER A 160 -10.84 -23.32 2.51
C SER A 160 -10.66 -22.20 3.54
N GLN A 161 -9.72 -22.35 4.48
CA GLN A 161 -9.43 -21.38 5.53
C GLN A 161 -8.28 -20.42 5.17
N ARG A 162 -7.63 -20.63 4.01
CA ARG A 162 -6.54 -19.79 3.51
C ARG A 162 -6.99 -18.74 2.48
N ARG A 163 -8.29 -18.67 2.21
CA ARG A 163 -8.87 -17.72 1.23
C ARG A 163 -9.37 -16.49 1.96
N TYR A 164 -8.63 -15.40 1.88
CA TYR A 164 -8.99 -14.09 2.41
C TYR A 164 -9.38 -13.12 1.29
N GLY A 165 -10.12 -12.07 1.65
CA GLY A 165 -10.48 -10.99 0.73
C GLY A 165 -9.27 -10.09 0.42
N MET A 166 -9.36 -9.34 -0.67
CA MET A 166 -8.32 -8.39 -1.07
C MET A 166 -8.06 -7.31 -0.01
N SER A 167 -9.07 -6.96 0.80
CA SER A 167 -8.93 -6.03 1.93
C SER A 167 -7.85 -6.45 2.92
N LEU A 168 -7.71 -7.75 3.17
CA LEU A 168 -6.75 -8.30 4.12
C LEU A 168 -5.47 -8.82 3.45
N ALA A 169 -5.42 -8.82 2.12
CA ALA A 169 -4.27 -9.32 1.36
C ALA A 169 -3.01 -8.51 1.65
N GLU A 170 -3.15 -7.18 1.77
CA GLU A 170 -2.03 -6.25 1.95
C GLU A 170 -1.58 -6.10 3.41
N THR A 171 -2.22 -6.81 4.36
CA THR A 171 -1.91 -6.68 5.78
C THR A 171 -0.44 -7.02 6.11
N ALA A 172 0.09 -8.05 5.46
CA ALA A 172 1.46 -8.48 5.72
C ALA A 172 2.48 -7.80 4.79
N SER A 173 2.12 -7.54 3.55
CA SER A 173 2.98 -6.89 2.57
C SER A 173 3.32 -5.45 2.98
N THR A 174 2.32 -4.64 3.32
CA THR A 174 2.52 -3.26 3.77
C THR A 174 3.24 -3.18 5.12
N LEU A 175 3.05 -4.17 6.01
CA LEU A 175 3.82 -4.25 7.25
C LEU A 175 5.31 -4.47 6.95
N GLY A 176 5.62 -5.38 6.03
CA GLY A 176 6.99 -5.62 5.58
C GLY A 176 7.65 -4.37 4.98
N GLU A 177 6.92 -3.65 4.11
CA GLU A 177 7.40 -2.37 3.58
C GLU A 177 7.70 -1.36 4.68
N THR A 178 6.78 -1.22 5.65
CA THR A 178 6.93 -0.26 6.74
C THR A 178 8.15 -0.58 7.61
N ALA A 179 8.38 -1.85 7.92
CA ALA A 179 9.56 -2.30 8.67
C ALA A 179 10.86 -1.94 7.93
N VAL A 180 10.92 -2.24 6.63
CA VAL A 180 12.13 -1.99 5.83
C VAL A 180 12.36 -0.49 5.60
N ARG A 181 11.31 0.31 5.37
CA ARG A 181 11.47 1.77 5.28
C ARG A 181 12.05 2.36 6.57
N ASN A 182 11.56 1.93 7.73
CA ASN A 182 12.11 2.38 9.00
C ASN A 182 13.59 1.98 9.15
N ALA A 183 13.94 0.73 8.85
CA ALA A 183 15.33 0.27 8.89
C ALA A 183 16.25 1.06 7.92
N LEU A 184 15.78 1.37 6.72
CA LEU A 184 16.47 2.23 5.77
C LEU A 184 16.68 3.65 6.32
N LEU A 185 15.64 4.24 6.93
CA LEU A 185 15.75 5.57 7.54
C LEU A 185 16.75 5.60 8.69
N ASP A 186 16.74 4.58 9.53
CA ASP A 186 17.66 4.48 10.68
C ASP A 186 19.12 4.30 10.24
N LYS A 187 19.36 3.57 9.13
CA LYS A 187 20.70 3.35 8.55
C LYS A 187 21.17 4.50 7.64
N SER A 188 20.27 5.42 7.25
CA SER A 188 20.60 6.49 6.30
C SER A 188 21.61 7.49 6.83
N ALA A 189 22.64 7.79 6.02
CA ALA A 189 23.78 8.63 6.42
C ALA A 189 23.52 10.15 6.27
N GLY A 190 22.55 10.56 5.46
CA GLY A 190 22.36 11.98 5.16
C GLY A 190 20.91 12.35 4.79
N ASP A 191 20.66 13.67 4.73
CA ASP A 191 19.33 14.22 4.48
C ASP A 191 18.78 13.86 3.09
N THR A 192 19.63 13.79 2.07
CA THR A 192 19.26 13.37 0.70
C THR A 192 18.74 11.93 0.65
N GLU A 193 19.44 11.01 1.31
CA GLU A 193 19.02 9.61 1.37
C GLU A 193 17.68 9.47 2.12
N LYS A 194 17.52 10.19 3.24
CA LYS A 194 16.25 10.25 3.98
C LYS A 194 15.11 10.78 3.12
N LEU A 195 15.35 11.84 2.35
CA LEU A 195 14.35 12.40 1.43
C LEU A 195 13.92 11.37 0.37
N ASN A 196 14.84 10.60 -0.19
CA ASN A 196 14.53 9.56 -1.16
C ASN A 196 13.65 8.45 -0.56
N ILE A 197 14.00 7.97 0.64
CA ILE A 197 13.22 6.93 1.33
C ILE A 197 11.82 7.45 1.70
N MET A 198 11.74 8.66 2.23
CA MET A 198 10.47 9.29 2.61
C MET A 198 9.62 9.67 1.39
N TRP A 199 10.22 9.91 0.22
CA TRP A 199 9.49 10.10 -1.03
C TRP A 199 8.61 8.91 -1.37
N GLU A 200 9.13 7.68 -1.24
CA GLU A 200 8.36 6.45 -1.47
C GLU A 200 7.19 6.34 -0.48
N GLU A 201 7.40 6.72 0.78
CA GLU A 201 6.33 6.72 1.79
C GLU A 201 5.23 7.73 1.45
N LEU A 202 5.60 8.97 1.06
CA LEU A 202 4.64 9.99 0.64
C LEU A 202 3.92 9.60 -0.65
N SER A 203 4.61 8.96 -1.59
CA SER A 203 4.02 8.48 -2.84
C SER A 203 2.99 7.38 -2.59
N ALA A 204 3.26 6.47 -1.66
CA ALA A 204 2.28 5.49 -1.21
C ALA A 204 1.07 6.18 -0.55
N PHE A 205 1.31 7.09 0.39
CA PHE A 205 0.27 7.81 1.11
C PHE A 205 -0.65 8.60 0.16
N THR A 206 -0.09 9.36 -0.78
CA THR A 206 -0.87 10.10 -1.79
C THR A 206 -1.62 9.16 -2.74
N THR A 207 -1.02 8.04 -3.12
CA THR A 207 -1.69 7.04 -3.93
C THR A 207 -2.91 6.47 -3.20
N PHE A 208 -2.75 6.02 -1.96
CA PHE A 208 -3.84 5.36 -1.23
C PHE A 208 -4.91 6.35 -0.76
N LEU A 209 -4.56 7.57 -0.35
CA LEU A 209 -5.52 8.54 0.19
C LEU A 209 -6.12 9.51 -0.86
N LEU A 210 -5.55 9.61 -2.06
CA LEU A 210 -6.08 10.46 -3.13
C LEU A 210 -6.45 9.65 -4.38
N ASN A 211 -5.51 8.87 -4.95
CA ASN A 211 -5.73 8.19 -6.22
C ASN A 211 -6.74 7.05 -6.11
N ILE A 212 -6.65 6.23 -5.07
CA ILE A 212 -7.60 5.13 -4.85
C ILE A 212 -9.02 5.64 -4.58
N PRO A 213 -9.24 6.63 -3.69
CA PRO A 213 -10.56 7.23 -3.51
C PRO A 213 -11.12 7.91 -4.77
N THR A 214 -10.28 8.56 -5.57
CA THR A 214 -10.69 9.11 -6.88
C THR A 214 -11.26 8.01 -7.79
N ARG A 215 -10.61 6.84 -7.84
CA ARG A 215 -11.11 5.70 -8.62
C ARG A 215 -12.42 5.17 -8.06
N PHE A 216 -12.52 5.06 -6.75
CA PHE A 216 -13.74 4.59 -6.07
C PHE A 216 -14.92 5.53 -6.37
N GLU A 217 -14.73 6.83 -6.24
CA GLU A 217 -15.77 7.84 -6.49
C GLU A 217 -16.20 7.85 -7.96
N PHE A 218 -15.24 7.76 -8.89
CA PHE A 218 -15.55 7.61 -10.32
C PHE A 218 -16.40 6.37 -10.58
N GLU A 219 -15.99 5.22 -10.07
CA GLU A 219 -16.70 3.95 -10.31
C GLU A 219 -18.10 3.97 -9.69
N LYS A 220 -18.26 4.54 -8.48
CA LYS A 220 -19.54 4.71 -7.81
C LYS A 220 -20.50 5.55 -8.67
N ARG A 221 -20.09 6.74 -9.10
CA ARG A 221 -20.88 7.62 -9.98
C ARG A 221 -21.20 6.98 -11.33
N LEU A 222 -20.24 6.23 -11.88
CA LEU A 222 -20.45 5.45 -13.10
C LEU A 222 -21.61 4.47 -12.93
N TYR A 223 -21.64 3.69 -11.84
CA TYR A 223 -22.72 2.73 -11.58
C TYR A 223 -24.05 3.41 -11.34
N GLU A 224 -24.08 4.49 -10.56
CA GLU A 224 -25.29 5.26 -10.26
C GLU A 224 -25.91 5.83 -11.54
N LEU A 225 -25.16 6.56 -12.34
CA LEU A 225 -25.65 7.18 -13.57
C LEU A 225 -25.96 6.16 -14.67
N ARG A 226 -25.16 5.07 -14.75
CA ARG A 226 -25.38 4.00 -15.74
C ARG A 226 -26.67 3.22 -15.49
N ALA A 227 -27.14 3.17 -14.25
CA ALA A 227 -28.44 2.57 -13.91
C ALA A 227 -29.62 3.34 -14.55
N GLU A 228 -29.46 4.64 -14.78
CA GLU A 228 -30.52 5.50 -15.36
C GLU A 228 -30.46 5.56 -16.89
N LYS A 229 -29.24 5.60 -17.47
CA LYS A 229 -29.03 5.75 -18.93
C LYS A 229 -27.67 5.25 -19.39
N PRO A 230 -27.49 4.95 -20.70
CA PRO A 230 -26.18 4.80 -21.30
C PRO A 230 -25.36 6.10 -21.17
N LEU A 231 -24.09 5.98 -20.80
CA LEU A 231 -23.17 7.13 -20.69
C LEU A 231 -22.35 7.28 -21.97
N ARG A 232 -22.18 8.53 -22.41
CA ARG A 232 -21.32 8.91 -23.52
C ARG A 232 -19.88 9.10 -23.03
N PRO A 233 -18.87 8.99 -23.91
CA PRO A 233 -17.46 9.22 -23.52
C PRO A 233 -17.19 10.56 -22.85
N ASP A 234 -17.89 11.63 -23.25
CA ASP A 234 -17.72 12.95 -22.64
C ASP A 234 -18.26 13.02 -21.21
N GLU A 235 -19.35 12.30 -20.93
CA GLU A 235 -19.89 12.17 -19.57
C GLU A 235 -18.92 11.40 -18.68
N LEU A 236 -18.28 10.33 -19.20
CA LEU A 236 -17.23 9.60 -18.46
C LEU A 236 -16.01 10.47 -18.15
N ARG A 237 -15.58 11.30 -19.11
CA ARG A 237 -14.50 12.28 -18.90
C ARG A 237 -14.85 13.27 -17.80
N GLN A 238 -16.07 13.79 -17.82
CA GLN A 238 -16.52 14.75 -16.80
C GLN A 238 -16.56 14.11 -15.41
N ILE A 239 -17.15 12.92 -15.27
CA ILE A 239 -17.20 12.19 -13.99
C ILE A 239 -15.78 11.97 -13.45
N MET A 240 -14.84 11.61 -14.33
CA MET A 240 -13.44 11.41 -13.93
C MET A 240 -12.80 12.71 -13.47
N CYS A 241 -12.97 13.82 -14.20
CA CYS A 241 -12.46 15.14 -13.81
C CYS A 241 -13.03 15.58 -12.46
N ASP A 242 -14.33 15.44 -12.26
CA ASP A 242 -14.99 15.81 -11.00
C ASP A 242 -14.45 15.00 -9.82
N SER A 243 -14.21 13.70 -10.03
CA SER A 243 -13.64 12.83 -9.01
C SER A 243 -12.19 13.21 -8.67
N TRP A 244 -11.39 13.62 -9.66
CA TRP A 244 -10.04 14.12 -9.42
C TRP A 244 -10.06 15.43 -8.61
N VAL A 245 -10.86 16.40 -9.03
CA VAL A 245 -10.97 17.70 -8.35
C VAL A 245 -11.44 17.51 -6.91
N GLU A 246 -12.39 16.62 -6.72
CA GLU A 246 -12.94 16.34 -5.39
C GLU A 246 -11.90 15.81 -4.40
N TRP A 247 -11.02 14.91 -4.82
CA TRP A 247 -10.05 14.30 -3.92
C TRP A 247 -8.71 15.04 -3.85
N TYR A 248 -8.23 15.52 -4.97
CA TYR A 248 -6.93 16.20 -5.04
C TYR A 248 -7.00 17.69 -4.72
N GLY A 249 -8.17 18.34 -4.89
CA GLY A 249 -8.31 19.79 -4.68
C GLY A 249 -7.32 20.57 -5.52
N ASP A 250 -6.63 21.49 -4.87
CA ASP A 250 -5.62 22.35 -5.47
C ASP A 250 -4.19 21.77 -5.46
N SER A 251 -4.03 20.51 -5.05
CA SER A 251 -2.72 19.83 -5.08
C SER A 251 -2.31 19.32 -6.46
N ILE A 252 -3.23 19.35 -7.42
CA ILE A 252 -3.01 18.91 -8.81
C ILE A 252 -3.23 20.08 -9.77
N SER A 253 -2.43 20.15 -10.85
CA SER A 253 -2.52 21.22 -11.85
C SER A 253 -3.78 21.10 -12.72
N GLU A 254 -4.13 19.85 -13.08
CA GLU A 254 -5.27 19.53 -13.93
C GLU A 254 -5.69 18.07 -13.70
N PRO A 255 -6.96 17.69 -13.84
CA PRO A 255 -7.40 16.31 -13.82
C PRO A 255 -7.04 15.58 -15.11
N ASP A 256 -6.84 14.26 -15.05
CA ASP A 256 -6.73 13.41 -16.25
C ASP A 256 -8.12 12.87 -16.64
N PRO A 257 -8.76 13.43 -17.68
CA PRO A 257 -10.10 13.01 -18.10
C PRO A 257 -10.16 11.59 -18.67
N MET A 258 -9.01 11.03 -19.07
CA MET A 258 -8.91 9.70 -19.65
C MET A 258 -8.28 8.67 -18.70
N PHE A 259 -8.06 9.01 -17.45
CA PHE A 259 -7.44 8.11 -16.47
C PHE A 259 -8.16 6.75 -16.38
N TRP A 260 -9.49 6.75 -16.43
CA TRP A 260 -10.31 5.53 -16.44
C TRP A 260 -9.96 4.59 -17.60
N ALA A 261 -9.62 5.12 -18.78
CA ALA A 261 -9.32 4.33 -19.96
C ALA A 261 -8.00 3.53 -19.82
N SER A 262 -7.07 3.99 -18.97
CA SER A 262 -5.77 3.36 -18.74
C SER A 262 -5.75 2.34 -17.60
N LYS A 263 -6.85 2.20 -16.84
CA LYS A 263 -6.90 1.36 -15.64
C LYS A 263 -7.66 0.06 -15.89
N LEU A 264 -6.94 -1.05 -15.97
CA LEU A 264 -7.51 -2.39 -16.16
C LEU A 264 -8.56 -2.74 -15.09
N HIS A 265 -8.46 -2.17 -13.89
CA HIS A 265 -9.40 -2.39 -12.79
C HIS A 265 -10.86 -2.15 -13.16
N PHE A 266 -11.13 -1.22 -14.07
CA PHE A 266 -12.49 -0.94 -14.55
C PHE A 266 -12.99 -1.89 -15.64
N TYR A 267 -12.13 -2.80 -16.14
CA TYR A 267 -12.43 -3.70 -17.26
C TYR A 267 -12.47 -5.18 -16.87
N ILE A 268 -12.38 -5.49 -15.57
CA ILE A 268 -12.48 -6.85 -15.05
C ILE A 268 -13.97 -7.16 -14.81
N SER A 269 -14.62 -7.83 -15.75
CA SER A 269 -16.09 -8.07 -15.73
C SER A 269 -16.58 -8.88 -14.53
N GLY A 270 -15.74 -9.69 -13.91
CA GLY A 270 -16.10 -10.48 -12.72
C GLY A 270 -15.78 -9.80 -11.38
N LEU A 271 -15.24 -8.58 -11.39
CA LEU A 271 -14.73 -7.92 -10.20
C LEU A 271 -14.97 -6.41 -10.27
N SER A 272 -15.91 -5.92 -9.50
CA SER A 272 -16.23 -4.49 -9.39
C SER A 272 -15.58 -3.87 -8.16
N PHE A 273 -15.37 -2.57 -8.20
CA PHE A 273 -14.78 -1.79 -7.08
C PHE A 273 -13.42 -2.33 -6.62
N TYR A 274 -12.61 -2.78 -7.58
CA TYR A 274 -11.26 -3.26 -7.32
C TYR A 274 -10.27 -2.09 -7.13
N ASN A 275 -10.58 -1.27 -6.12
CA ASN A 275 -9.87 -0.05 -5.75
C ASN A 275 -9.84 0.12 -4.22
N PHE A 276 -10.98 0.24 -3.51
CA PHE A 276 -11.02 0.46 -2.07
C PHE A 276 -10.27 -0.61 -1.23
N PRO A 277 -10.16 -1.89 -1.65
CA PRO A 277 -9.39 -2.87 -0.89
C PRO A 277 -7.93 -2.49 -0.68
N TYR A 278 -7.34 -1.73 -1.61
CA TYR A 278 -5.98 -1.22 -1.47
C TYR A 278 -5.87 -0.15 -0.37
N LEU A 279 -6.82 0.79 -0.32
CA LEU A 279 -6.88 1.78 0.75
C LEU A 279 -7.11 1.10 2.10
N PHE A 280 -8.06 0.16 2.14
CA PHE A 280 -8.34 -0.62 3.35
C PHE A 280 -7.07 -1.33 3.84
N GLY A 281 -6.43 -2.12 2.99
CA GLY A 281 -5.25 -2.91 3.33
C GLY A 281 -4.09 -2.06 3.81
N TYR A 282 -3.85 -0.92 3.15
CA TYR A 282 -2.84 0.04 3.54
C TYR A 282 -3.07 0.58 4.96
N LEU A 283 -4.25 1.14 5.22
CA LEU A 283 -4.55 1.72 6.53
C LEU A 283 -4.69 0.65 7.62
N PHE A 284 -5.31 -0.49 7.32
CA PHE A 284 -5.42 -1.58 8.28
C PHE A 284 -4.04 -2.11 8.70
N SER A 285 -3.13 -2.29 7.75
CA SER A 285 -1.75 -2.70 8.03
C SER A 285 -1.00 -1.69 8.89
N LEU A 286 -1.14 -0.39 8.62
CA LEU A 286 -0.56 0.65 9.48
C LEU A 286 -1.14 0.60 10.90
N GLY A 287 -2.44 0.37 11.04
CA GLY A 287 -3.10 0.17 12.34
C GLY A 287 -2.54 -1.03 13.10
N VAL A 288 -2.36 -2.16 12.42
CA VAL A 288 -1.72 -3.35 12.98
C VAL A 288 -0.28 -3.06 13.40
N TYR A 289 0.52 -2.40 12.54
CA TYR A 289 1.92 -2.09 12.85
C TYR A 289 2.07 -1.18 14.08
N ARG A 290 1.15 -0.24 14.28
CA ARG A 290 1.14 0.64 15.49
C ARG A 290 1.03 -0.15 16.79
N LYS A 291 0.29 -1.27 16.79
CA LYS A 291 0.16 -2.15 17.96
C LYS A 291 1.49 -2.77 18.42
N ARG A 292 2.52 -2.80 17.56
CA ARG A 292 3.85 -3.27 17.91
C ARG A 292 4.42 -2.54 19.14
N HIS A 293 4.22 -1.23 19.23
CA HIS A 293 4.74 -0.43 20.33
C HIS A 293 4.03 -0.72 21.67
N GLU A 294 2.74 -1.07 21.60
CA GLU A 294 1.93 -1.41 22.78
C GLU A 294 2.21 -2.84 23.27
N LEU A 295 2.38 -3.78 22.33
CA LEU A 295 2.46 -5.21 22.61
C LEU A 295 3.91 -5.71 22.83
N GLY A 296 4.91 -4.97 22.36
CA GLY A 296 6.31 -5.39 22.49
C GLY A 296 6.55 -6.80 21.97
N HIS A 297 7.13 -7.68 22.78
CA HIS A 297 7.44 -9.08 22.41
C HIS A 297 6.21 -9.96 22.16
N GLU A 298 5.02 -9.56 22.64
CA GLU A 298 3.77 -10.27 22.34
C GLU A 298 3.21 -9.95 20.95
N PHE A 299 3.75 -8.94 20.27
CA PHE A 299 3.23 -8.50 18.97
C PHE A 299 3.23 -9.62 17.94
N TYR A 300 4.37 -10.26 17.71
CA TYR A 300 4.50 -11.22 16.63
C TYR A 300 3.63 -12.47 16.80
N PRO A 301 3.56 -13.12 17.96
CA PRO A 301 2.60 -14.20 18.19
C PRO A 301 1.15 -13.79 17.87
N LYS A 302 0.69 -12.65 18.39
CA LYS A 302 -0.67 -12.13 18.12
C LYS A 302 -0.86 -11.76 16.66
N TYR A 303 0.17 -11.24 16.01
CA TYR A 303 0.15 -10.95 14.58
C TYR A 303 0.02 -12.24 13.74
N CYS A 304 0.72 -13.30 14.11
CA CYS A 304 0.56 -14.61 13.45
C CYS A 304 -0.87 -15.14 13.61
N ASP A 305 -1.48 -15.01 14.79
CA ASP A 305 -2.86 -15.41 15.02
C ASP A 305 -3.83 -14.58 14.17
N LEU A 306 -3.62 -13.25 14.08
CA LEU A 306 -4.38 -12.38 13.18
C LEU A 306 -4.27 -12.86 11.72
N LEU A 307 -3.05 -13.10 11.22
CA LEU A 307 -2.84 -13.57 9.85
C LEU A 307 -3.53 -14.90 9.57
N ARG A 308 -3.53 -15.83 10.54
CA ARG A 308 -4.20 -17.14 10.43
C ARG A 308 -5.72 -17.02 10.36
N ASP A 309 -6.27 -15.95 10.93
CA ASP A 309 -7.71 -15.71 10.96
C ASP A 309 -8.25 -14.93 9.76
N THR A 310 -7.39 -14.33 8.92
CA THR A 310 -7.81 -13.56 7.74
C THR A 310 -8.70 -14.33 6.76
N GLY A 311 -8.52 -15.63 6.64
CA GLY A 311 -9.35 -16.51 5.80
C GLY A 311 -10.64 -17.00 6.47
N ARG A 312 -10.76 -16.84 7.81
CA ARG A 312 -11.82 -17.45 8.63
C ARG A 312 -12.84 -16.46 9.18
N MET A 313 -12.49 -15.18 9.25
CA MET A 313 -13.29 -14.12 9.87
C MET A 313 -13.62 -13.02 8.87
N THR A 314 -14.59 -12.18 9.21
CA THR A 314 -14.75 -10.86 8.60
C THR A 314 -13.62 -9.94 9.09
N ALA A 315 -13.38 -8.84 8.39
CA ALA A 315 -12.36 -7.89 8.82
C ALA A 315 -12.73 -7.21 10.15
N GLU A 316 -14.03 -7.02 10.41
CA GLU A 316 -14.56 -6.47 11.67
C GLU A 316 -14.27 -7.40 12.85
N ASP A 317 -14.62 -8.69 12.71
CA ASP A 317 -14.37 -9.68 13.77
C ASP A 317 -12.87 -9.83 14.03
N LEU A 318 -12.05 -9.76 12.95
CA LEU A 318 -10.60 -9.82 13.04
C LEU A 318 -10.04 -8.62 13.82
N ALA A 319 -10.52 -7.41 13.53
CA ALA A 319 -10.09 -6.19 14.20
C ALA A 319 -10.52 -6.16 15.67
N ASP A 320 -11.74 -6.56 15.97
CA ASP A 320 -12.25 -6.65 17.33
C ASP A 320 -11.42 -7.65 18.15
N GLN A 321 -11.23 -8.87 17.64
CA GLN A 321 -10.54 -9.95 18.34
C GLN A 321 -9.05 -9.69 18.55
N HIS A 322 -8.34 -9.18 17.54
CA HIS A 322 -6.87 -9.09 17.55
C HIS A 322 -6.33 -7.69 17.83
N LEU A 323 -7.13 -6.64 17.58
CA LEU A 323 -6.71 -5.25 17.78
C LEU A 323 -7.51 -4.54 18.89
N GLY A 324 -8.65 -5.12 19.31
CA GLY A 324 -9.57 -4.50 20.26
C GLY A 324 -10.18 -3.22 19.69
N SER A 325 -10.44 -3.19 18.38
CA SER A 325 -10.88 -1.99 17.66
C SER A 325 -12.10 -2.29 16.78
N ASP A 326 -13.11 -1.42 16.83
CA ASP A 326 -14.23 -1.48 15.89
C ASP A 326 -13.90 -0.66 14.63
N ILE A 327 -13.65 -1.34 13.54
CA ILE A 327 -13.33 -0.68 12.24
C ILE A 327 -14.56 -0.18 11.48
N ARG A 328 -15.77 -0.36 12.03
CA ARG A 328 -17.00 0.29 11.56
C ARG A 328 -17.11 1.72 12.06
N ASP A 329 -16.31 2.09 13.08
CA ASP A 329 -16.18 3.44 13.60
C ASP A 329 -15.03 4.18 12.88
N GLU A 330 -15.22 5.48 12.65
CA GLU A 330 -14.22 6.34 12.00
C GLU A 330 -12.95 6.50 12.86
N THR A 331 -13.05 6.36 14.18
CA THR A 331 -11.94 6.59 15.11
C THR A 331 -10.69 5.80 14.77
N PHE A 332 -10.84 4.50 14.45
CA PHE A 332 -9.70 3.66 14.04
C PHE A 332 -8.98 4.23 12.81
N TRP A 333 -9.75 4.59 11.78
CA TRP A 333 -9.19 5.11 10.52
C TRP A 333 -8.59 6.51 10.70
N ASP A 334 -9.26 7.38 11.46
CA ASP A 334 -8.81 8.73 11.79
C ASP A 334 -7.45 8.70 12.49
N GLU A 335 -7.29 7.85 13.50
CA GLU A 335 -6.03 7.69 14.23
C GLU A 335 -4.90 7.20 13.32
N VAL A 336 -5.20 6.22 12.47
CA VAL A 336 -4.20 5.67 11.54
C VAL A 336 -3.77 6.73 10.53
N ILE A 337 -4.70 7.45 9.90
CA ILE A 337 -4.37 8.49 8.92
C ILE A 337 -3.57 9.62 9.58
N ASN A 338 -3.99 10.07 10.75
CA ASN A 338 -3.31 11.15 11.49
C ASN A 338 -1.89 10.75 11.92
N SER A 339 -1.60 9.46 12.09
CA SER A 339 -0.24 9.02 12.44
C SER A 339 0.80 9.32 11.35
N MET A 340 0.38 9.64 10.14
CA MET A 340 1.27 10.08 9.06
C MET A 340 1.68 11.55 9.16
N GLY A 341 0.97 12.36 9.96
CA GLY A 341 1.29 13.79 10.13
C GLY A 341 2.75 14.05 10.46
N PRO A 342 3.33 13.44 11.52
CA PRO A 342 4.74 13.62 11.88
C PRO A 342 5.73 13.24 10.76
N ARG A 343 5.40 12.26 9.91
CA ARG A 343 6.23 11.86 8.76
C ARG A 343 6.23 12.95 7.69
N ILE A 344 5.07 13.51 7.41
CA ILE A 344 4.91 14.63 6.46
C ILE A 344 5.67 15.87 6.99
N ASP A 345 5.58 16.17 8.29
CA ASP A 345 6.31 17.28 8.92
C ASP A 345 7.83 17.07 8.84
N ALA A 346 8.31 15.85 9.08
CA ALA A 346 9.72 15.51 8.95
C ALA A 346 10.24 15.68 7.53
N TYR A 347 9.46 15.24 6.52
CA TYR A 347 9.80 15.42 5.12
C TYR A 347 9.87 16.92 4.74
N GLU A 348 8.89 17.72 5.16
CA GLU A 348 8.86 19.16 4.89
C GLU A 348 10.06 19.88 5.49
N ASN A 349 10.43 19.53 6.73
CA ASN A 349 11.60 20.07 7.42
C ASN A 349 12.91 19.72 6.70
N LEU A 350 13.07 18.45 6.26
CA LEU A 350 14.22 18.00 5.49
C LEU A 350 14.30 18.72 4.13
N LEU A 351 13.20 18.77 3.40
CA LEU A 351 13.12 19.41 2.10
C LEU A 351 13.49 20.90 2.17
N SER A 352 13.04 21.59 3.23
CA SER A 352 13.34 23.01 3.42
C SER A 352 14.81 23.31 3.72
N ARG A 353 15.56 22.33 4.25
CA ARG A 353 17.01 22.47 4.50
C ARG A 353 17.85 22.12 3.27
N THR A 354 17.36 21.21 2.45
CA THR A 354 18.10 20.69 1.30
C THR A 354 17.84 21.48 0.02
N ASN A 355 16.69 22.14 -0.08
CA ASN A 355 16.29 22.97 -1.22
C ASN A 355 15.67 24.27 -0.69
N PRO A 356 16.49 25.24 -0.21
CA PRO A 356 16.02 26.49 0.39
C PRO A 356 15.36 27.45 -0.61
#